data_940cbd0c2eb73ed29cd28b49213509ed
#
_entry.id   940cbd0c2eb73ed29cd28b49213509ed
#
_cell.length_a   1.000
_cell.length_b   1.000
_cell.length_c   1.000
_cell.angle_alpha   90.00
_cell.angle_beta   90.00
_cell.angle_gamma   90.00
#
_symmetry.space_group_name_H-M   'P 1'
#
loop_
_entity.id
_entity.type
_entity.pdbx_description
1 polymer ?
#
loop_
_entity_poly.entity_id
_entity_poly.type
_entity_poly.pdbx_seq_one_letter_code
_entity_poly.pdbx_strand_id
1 'polypeptide(L)'
;MGSEMCIRDSRNMVEVSGSEKKIPAELVLIAAGFLGTEEYIAKAFGVELNQRTNVATEPGTYATNVKNVFVAGDMHRGQSLVVWAIREGREVAHDVDTSLMGYSYLSVQ
;
A
#
# COMPACT_ATOMS: atom_id res chain seq x y z
N MET A 1 4.82 -26.22 11.76
CA MET A 1 4.41 -25.21 10.76
C MET A 1 3.01 -25.52 10.28
N GLY A 2 2.11 -24.58 10.40
CA GLY A 2 0.80 -24.68 9.78
C GLY A 2 0.89 -24.54 8.25
N SER A 3 0.00 -25.19 7.51
CA SER A 3 -0.15 -24.94 6.09
C SER A 3 -1.31 -23.96 5.89
N GLU A 4 -1.04 -22.92 5.13
CA GLU A 4 -2.04 -21.94 4.76
C GLU A 4 -2.39 -22.11 3.29
N MET A 5 -3.67 -22.10 2.98
CA MET A 5 -4.14 -22.10 1.60
C MET A 5 -4.79 -20.78 1.27
N CYS A 6 -4.36 -20.20 0.16
CA CYS A 6 -5.03 -19.04 -0.40
C CYS A 6 -6.28 -19.51 -1.16
N ILE A 7 -7.45 -19.07 -0.73
CA ILE A 7 -8.70 -19.35 -1.43
C ILE A 7 -8.75 -18.46 -2.68
N ARG A 8 -8.87 -19.08 -3.84
CA ARG A 8 -8.77 -18.43 -5.15
C ARG A 8 -9.70 -17.21 -5.29
N ASP A 9 -10.89 -17.28 -4.75
CA ASP A 9 -11.93 -16.25 -4.97
C ASP A 9 -11.90 -15.12 -3.95
N SER A 10 -11.29 -15.31 -2.77
CA SER A 10 -11.29 -14.33 -1.68
C SER A 10 -9.93 -13.74 -1.39
N ARG A 11 -8.86 -14.32 -1.89
CA ARG A 11 -7.46 -14.00 -1.56
C ARG A 11 -7.15 -14.05 -0.05
N ASN A 12 -8.01 -14.65 0.72
CA ASN A 12 -7.80 -14.81 2.15
C ASN A 12 -7.03 -16.11 2.41
N MET A 13 -6.08 -16.03 3.33
CA MET A 13 -5.36 -17.18 3.82
C MET A 13 -6.21 -17.85 4.90
N VAL A 14 -6.52 -19.10 4.74
CA VAL A 14 -7.31 -19.87 5.71
C VAL A 14 -6.51 -21.11 6.11
N GLU A 15 -6.40 -21.31 7.42
CA GLU A 15 -5.75 -22.50 7.95
C GLU A 15 -6.60 -23.74 7.70
N VAL A 16 -5.99 -24.74 7.09
CA VAL A 16 -6.65 -26.03 6.86
C VAL A 16 -6.26 -26.98 7.99
N SER A 17 -7.21 -27.30 8.84
CA SER A 17 -6.99 -28.17 10.00
C SER A 17 -6.49 -29.55 9.57
N GLY A 18 -5.46 -30.03 10.26
CA GLY A 18 -4.89 -31.35 10.00
C GLY A 18 -4.00 -31.46 8.76
N SER A 19 -3.71 -30.33 8.07
CA SER A 19 -2.87 -30.30 6.88
C SER A 19 -1.39 -30.00 7.16
N GLU A 20 -1.01 -29.99 8.43
CA GLU A 20 0.37 -29.72 8.85
C GLU A 20 1.35 -30.74 8.31
N LYS A 21 2.49 -30.25 7.79
CA LYS A 21 3.58 -31.08 7.30
C LYS A 21 4.90 -30.61 7.88
N LYS A 22 5.77 -31.56 8.18
CA LYS A 22 7.15 -31.27 8.59
C LYS A 22 8.05 -31.39 7.37
N ILE A 23 8.70 -30.30 7.02
CA ILE A 23 9.65 -30.25 5.92
C ILE A 23 11.04 -29.96 6.50
N PRO A 24 12.00 -30.87 6.35
CA PRO A 24 13.36 -30.62 6.82
C PRO A 24 13.96 -29.41 6.10
N ALA A 25 14.50 -28.46 6.85
CA ALA A 25 15.12 -27.27 6.30
C ALA A 25 16.21 -26.76 7.23
N GLU A 26 17.33 -26.34 6.66
CA GLU A 26 18.42 -25.69 7.40
C GLU A 26 18.21 -24.17 7.53
N LEU A 27 17.46 -23.59 6.59
CA LEU A 27 17.12 -22.17 6.59
C LEU A 27 15.70 -22.00 6.09
N VAL A 28 14.93 -21.19 6.80
CA VAL A 28 13.56 -20.82 6.41
C VAL A 28 13.50 -19.32 6.16
N LEU A 29 13.04 -18.92 4.99
CA LEU A 29 12.82 -17.53 4.63
C LEU A 29 11.32 -17.25 4.54
N ILE A 30 10.86 -16.25 5.28
CA ILE A 30 9.47 -15.82 5.23
C ILE A 30 9.35 -14.72 4.17
N ALA A 31 8.56 -14.98 3.13
CA ALA A 31 8.30 -14.06 2.04
C ALA A 31 6.80 -13.84 1.87
N ALA A 32 6.14 -13.46 2.96
CA ALA A 32 4.69 -13.37 3.05
C ALA A 32 4.13 -12.00 2.62
N GLY A 33 4.97 -11.11 2.08
CA GLY A 33 4.57 -9.78 1.65
C GLY A 33 4.63 -8.75 2.77
N PHE A 34 3.82 -7.71 2.65
CA PHE A 34 3.84 -6.56 3.53
C PHE A 34 2.48 -6.35 4.18
N LEU A 35 2.49 -5.77 5.38
CA LEU A 35 1.27 -5.49 6.15
C LEU A 35 0.73 -4.06 5.95
N GLY A 36 1.31 -3.31 5.04
CA GLY A 36 0.92 -1.92 4.78
C GLY A 36 1.94 -0.91 5.30
N THR A 37 1.48 0.31 5.53
CA THR A 37 2.30 1.43 5.99
C THR A 37 2.79 1.21 7.42
N GLU A 38 4.05 1.56 7.68
CA GLU A 38 4.58 1.53 9.03
C GLU A 38 3.87 2.58 9.90
N GLU A 39 3.38 2.14 11.04
CA GLU A 39 2.50 2.93 11.89
C GLU A 39 3.14 4.22 12.39
N TYR A 40 4.45 4.19 12.71
CA TYR A 40 5.14 5.36 13.23
C TYR A 40 5.19 6.51 12.23
N ILE A 41 5.25 6.22 10.93
CA ILE A 41 5.24 7.24 9.87
C ILE A 41 3.85 7.86 9.78
N ALA A 42 2.81 7.04 9.76
CA ALA A 42 1.42 7.52 9.73
C ALA A 42 1.11 8.42 10.93
N LYS A 43 1.56 8.04 12.12
CA LYS A 43 1.41 8.85 13.33
C LYS A 43 2.18 10.16 13.27
N ALA A 44 3.40 10.15 12.74
CA ALA A 44 4.25 11.34 12.64
C ALA A 44 3.61 12.42 11.75
N PHE A 45 2.95 12.02 10.66
CA PHE A 45 2.25 12.93 9.75
C PHE A 45 0.79 13.17 10.11
N GLY A 46 0.23 12.39 11.03
CA GLY A 46 -1.17 12.49 11.42
C GLY A 46 -2.15 12.01 10.34
N VAL A 47 -1.68 11.20 9.40
CA VAL A 47 -2.53 10.68 8.32
C VAL A 47 -3.33 9.47 8.77
N GLU A 48 -4.54 9.35 8.23
CA GLU A 48 -5.41 8.20 8.49
C GLU A 48 -5.04 7.02 7.59
N LEU A 49 -5.21 5.82 8.12
CA LEU A 49 -5.03 4.58 7.37
C LEU A 49 -6.39 3.98 7.02
N ASN A 50 -6.46 3.34 5.85
CA ASN A 50 -7.65 2.61 5.44
C ASN A 50 -7.66 1.18 6.01
N GLN A 51 -8.68 0.39 5.67
CA GLN A 51 -8.82 -0.99 6.16
C GLN A 51 -7.65 -1.91 5.79
N ARG A 52 -6.90 -1.58 4.75
CA ARG A 52 -5.71 -2.32 4.31
C ARG A 52 -4.41 -1.80 4.91
N THR A 53 -4.51 -0.89 5.87
CA THR A 53 -3.37 -0.21 6.51
C THR A 53 -2.49 0.60 5.56
N ASN A 54 -3.06 1.05 4.45
CA ASN A 54 -2.45 2.04 3.57
C ASN A 54 -2.99 3.42 3.92
N VAL A 55 -2.28 4.47 3.53
CA VAL A 55 -2.72 5.84 3.80
C VAL A 55 -4.02 6.13 3.03
N ALA A 56 -5.05 6.56 3.75
CA ALA A 56 -6.34 6.89 3.16
C ALA A 56 -6.27 8.22 2.40
N THR A 57 -6.90 8.26 1.24
CA THR A 57 -7.02 9.45 0.41
C THR A 57 -8.48 9.70 0.04
N GLU A 58 -8.79 10.93 -0.34
CA GLU A 58 -10.08 11.21 -0.97
C GLU A 58 -10.18 10.45 -2.30
N PRO A 59 -11.35 9.89 -2.64
CA PRO A 59 -11.51 9.13 -3.88
C PRO A 59 -11.04 9.90 -5.12
N GLY A 60 -10.20 9.26 -5.93
CA GLY A 60 -9.68 9.83 -7.17
C GLY A 60 -8.59 10.88 -6.97
N THR A 61 -8.07 11.04 -5.76
CA THR A 61 -7.01 11.99 -5.46
C THR A 61 -5.85 11.35 -4.71
N TYR A 62 -4.79 12.11 -4.51
CA TYR A 62 -3.64 11.73 -3.69
C TYR A 62 -3.59 12.51 -2.37
N ALA A 63 -4.62 13.30 -2.09
CA ALA A 63 -4.70 14.12 -0.88
C ALA A 63 -5.10 13.27 0.33
N THR A 64 -4.38 13.44 1.43
CA THR A 64 -4.70 12.81 2.71
C THR A 64 -5.68 13.67 3.51
N ASN A 65 -6.06 13.20 4.70
CA ASN A 65 -6.87 13.99 5.64
C ASN A 65 -6.13 15.22 6.20
N VAL A 66 -4.80 15.27 6.06
CA VAL A 66 -3.99 16.39 6.52
C VAL A 66 -3.73 17.35 5.37
N LYS A 67 -4.03 18.64 5.59
CA LYS A 67 -3.83 19.67 4.57
C LYS A 67 -2.36 19.72 4.13
N ASN A 68 -2.14 19.81 2.82
CA ASN A 68 -0.82 19.88 2.18
C ASN A 68 0.04 18.60 2.35
N VAL A 69 -0.57 17.49 2.75
CA VAL A 69 0.08 16.19 2.80
C VAL A 69 -0.56 15.27 1.77
N PHE A 70 0.26 14.75 0.89
CA PHE A 70 -0.14 13.86 -0.20
C PHE A 70 0.59 12.53 -0.05
N VAL A 71 0.07 11.49 -0.67
CA VAL A 71 0.66 10.16 -0.63
C VAL A 71 0.62 9.52 -2.00
N ALA A 72 1.66 8.77 -2.34
CA ALA A 72 1.75 8.03 -3.59
C ALA A 72 2.55 6.74 -3.40
N GLY A 73 2.44 5.82 -4.36
CA GLY A 73 3.17 4.57 -4.36
C GLY A 73 2.62 3.54 -3.38
N ASP A 74 3.49 2.76 -2.81
CA ASP A 74 3.10 1.63 -1.96
C ASP A 74 2.33 2.05 -0.70
N MET A 75 2.62 3.22 -0.15
CA MET A 75 1.85 3.73 1.00
C MET A 75 0.41 4.07 0.64
N HIS A 76 0.15 4.41 -0.62
CA HIS A 76 -1.18 4.76 -1.11
C HIS A 76 -1.97 3.55 -1.60
N ARG A 77 -1.37 2.76 -2.48
CA ARG A 77 -2.08 1.66 -3.16
C ARG A 77 -1.81 0.28 -2.59
N GLY A 78 -0.88 0.17 -1.65
CA GLY A 78 -0.35 -1.11 -1.19
C GLY A 78 0.87 -1.53 -2.02
N GLN A 79 1.54 -2.58 -1.59
CA GLN A 79 2.70 -3.10 -2.31
C GLN A 79 2.38 -3.33 -3.78
N SER A 80 3.20 -2.78 -4.67
CA SER A 80 2.99 -2.87 -6.10
C SER A 80 4.30 -2.75 -6.88
N LEU A 81 4.20 -2.71 -8.20
CA LEU A 81 5.36 -2.60 -9.07
C LEU A 81 5.91 -1.17 -9.08
N VAL A 82 7.22 -1.06 -9.35
CA VAL A 82 7.91 0.23 -9.48
C VAL A 82 7.27 1.13 -10.55
N VAL A 83 6.76 0.53 -11.61
CA VAL A 83 6.04 1.26 -12.69
C VAL A 83 4.86 2.06 -12.12
N TRP A 84 4.11 1.48 -11.18
CA TRP A 84 3.00 2.18 -10.52
C TRP A 84 3.48 3.29 -9.59
N ALA A 85 4.58 3.07 -8.89
CA ALA A 85 5.15 4.10 -8.02
C ALA A 85 5.60 5.32 -8.84
N ILE A 86 6.21 5.10 -10.01
CA ILE A 86 6.62 6.18 -10.93
C ILE A 86 5.39 6.92 -11.46
N ARG A 87 4.37 6.20 -11.89
CA ARG A 87 3.13 6.80 -12.40
C ARG A 87 2.45 7.64 -11.34
N GLU A 88 2.25 7.09 -10.15
CA GLU A 88 1.60 7.82 -9.06
C GLU A 88 2.44 9.02 -8.60
N GLY A 89 3.77 8.91 -8.62
CA GLY A 89 4.65 10.03 -8.34
C GLY A 89 4.46 11.20 -9.30
N ARG A 90 4.25 10.91 -10.59
CA ARG A 90 3.95 11.94 -11.59
C ARG A 90 2.57 12.55 -11.40
N GLU A 91 1.57 11.72 -11.12
CA GLU A 91 0.20 12.17 -10.88
C GLU A 91 0.11 13.03 -9.62
N VAL A 92 0.78 12.62 -8.53
CA VAL A 92 0.80 13.42 -7.30
C VAL A 92 1.52 14.75 -7.49
N ALA A 93 2.58 14.79 -8.30
CA ALA A 93 3.26 16.05 -8.63
C ALA A 93 2.31 17.04 -9.32
N HIS A 94 1.48 16.55 -10.25
CA HIS A 94 0.43 17.34 -10.87
C HIS A 94 -0.58 17.87 -9.85
N ASP A 95 -1.02 17.02 -8.92
CA ASP A 95 -1.99 17.40 -7.89
C ASP A 95 -1.42 18.45 -6.94
N VAL A 96 -0.16 18.28 -6.51
CA VAL A 96 0.53 19.25 -5.65
C VAL A 96 0.67 20.59 -6.36
N ASP A 97 1.13 20.57 -7.61
CA ASP A 97 1.28 21.78 -8.42
C ASP A 97 -0.06 22.50 -8.59
N THR A 98 -1.12 21.76 -8.89
CA THR A 98 -2.47 22.33 -8.99
C THR A 98 -2.94 22.91 -7.67
N SER A 99 -2.63 22.27 -6.54
CA SER A 99 -3.04 22.77 -5.21
C SER A 99 -2.33 24.06 -4.85
N LEU A 100 -1.09 24.25 -5.30
CA LEU A 100 -0.31 25.46 -5.02
C LEU A 100 -0.57 26.59 -6.00
N MET A 101 -0.77 26.28 -7.26
CA MET A 101 -0.85 27.27 -8.35
C MET A 101 -2.28 27.51 -8.85
N GLY A 102 -3.22 26.62 -8.52
CA GLY A 102 -4.57 26.61 -9.09
C GLY A 102 -4.68 25.94 -10.44
N TYR A 103 -3.58 25.62 -11.07
CA TYR A 103 -3.49 24.91 -12.36
C TYR A 103 -2.16 24.18 -12.46
N SER A 104 -2.01 23.28 -13.42
CA SER A 104 -0.74 22.60 -13.68
C SER A 104 -0.53 22.36 -15.18
N TYR A 105 0.70 22.54 -15.61
CA TYR A 105 1.15 22.16 -16.97
C TYR A 105 1.85 20.80 -16.97
N LEU A 106 1.97 20.14 -15.82
CA LEU A 106 2.56 18.81 -15.73
C LEU A 106 1.63 17.79 -16.38
N SER A 107 2.16 16.97 -17.28
CA SER A 107 1.35 15.94 -17.93
C SER A 107 1.08 14.77 -16.98
N VAL A 108 -0.16 14.33 -16.98
CA VAL A 108 -0.60 13.12 -16.29
C VAL A 108 -0.72 12.03 -17.34
N GLN A 109 0.19 11.07 -17.33
CA GLN A 109 0.15 9.90 -18.21
C GLN A 109 0.43 8.63 -17.45
#